data_533a08f1b5c514034424a76e3f0e4e87
#
_entry.id   533a08f1b5c514034424a76e3f0e4e87
#
_cell.length_a   1.000
_cell.length_b   1.000
_cell.length_c   1.000
_cell.angle_alpha   90.00
_cell.angle_beta   90.00
_cell.angle_gamma   90.00
#
_symmetry.space_group_name_H-M   'P 1'
#
loop_
_entity.id
_entity.type
_entity.pdbx_description
1 polymer ?
#
loop_
_entity_poly.entity_id
_entity_poly.type
_entity_poly.pdbx_seq_one_letter_code
_entity_poly.pdbx_strand_id
1 'polypeptide(L)'
;VNMAQEWSTRYPLVDGHGNFGSVDGDGAAAMRYTEARLSRISMEMLADIGKDTVDFVPNFDDTEKDPVVLPSRYPNLLVNGTTGIAVGMATNIPPHNLREVVQAVVKIIDNRVEEDRDTTIDEILPIVKAPDFPTGGLILGTRGCEEAYRTGRGKIRVRAVTNIETLPNGKSQIIATELPYM
;
A
#
# COMPACT_ATOMS: atom_id res chain seq x y z
N VAL A 1 -2.34 2.22 -15.63
CA VAL A 1 -3.69 2.54 -15.11
C VAL A 1 -3.73 2.31 -13.60
N ASN A 2 -3.57 1.07 -13.13
CA ASN A 2 -3.75 0.72 -11.71
C ASN A 2 -2.90 1.55 -10.73
N MET A 3 -1.67 1.90 -11.08
CA MET A 3 -0.79 2.72 -10.23
C MET A 3 -1.23 4.18 -10.06
N ALA A 4 -2.18 4.65 -10.90
CA ALA A 4 -2.75 5.98 -10.84
C ALA A 4 -4.15 6.00 -10.19
N GLN A 5 -4.72 4.84 -9.86
CA GLN A 5 -6.05 4.72 -9.30
C GLN A 5 -5.99 4.78 -7.77
N GLU A 6 -6.69 5.73 -7.16
CA GLU A 6 -6.72 5.94 -5.72
C GLU A 6 -7.33 4.77 -4.93
N TRP A 7 -8.22 3.99 -5.56
CA TRP A 7 -8.81 2.80 -4.94
C TRP A 7 -7.97 1.53 -5.13
N SER A 8 -6.97 1.52 -6.01
CA SER A 8 -6.09 0.38 -6.27
C SER A 8 -4.81 0.41 -5.43
N THR A 9 -4.32 1.59 -5.09
CA THR A 9 -3.04 1.78 -4.40
C THR A 9 -3.20 2.79 -3.27
N ARG A 10 -2.78 2.45 -2.05
CA ARG A 10 -2.96 3.33 -0.87
C ARG A 10 -2.23 4.66 -1.02
N TYR A 11 -1.02 4.64 -1.60
CA TYR A 11 -0.24 5.82 -1.95
C TYR A 11 0.15 5.71 -3.43
N PRO A 12 -0.65 6.28 -4.36
CA PRO A 12 -0.42 6.15 -5.79
C PRO A 12 0.97 6.63 -6.21
N LEU A 13 1.67 5.80 -6.99
CA LEU A 13 3.00 6.08 -7.50
C LEU A 13 2.99 6.87 -8.82
N VAL A 14 1.86 6.88 -9.49
CA VAL A 14 1.63 7.63 -10.73
C VAL A 14 0.57 8.69 -10.46
N ASP A 15 0.89 9.95 -10.76
CA ASP A 15 -0.04 11.06 -10.81
C ASP A 15 -0.66 11.11 -12.21
N GLY A 16 -1.91 10.68 -12.30
CA GLY A 16 -2.66 10.59 -13.55
C GLY A 16 -3.55 11.81 -13.77
N HIS A 17 -3.54 12.35 -14.99
CA HIS A 17 -4.46 13.40 -15.41
C HIS A 17 -5.36 12.91 -16.54
N GLY A 18 -6.66 13.03 -16.36
CA GLY A 18 -7.69 12.50 -17.26
C GLY A 18 -8.50 11.35 -16.63
N ASN A 19 -9.17 10.56 -17.47
CA ASN A 19 -10.02 9.47 -17.01
C ASN A 19 -9.24 8.15 -16.92
N PHE A 20 -8.97 7.71 -15.68
CA PHE A 20 -8.32 6.43 -15.35
C PHE A 20 -9.33 5.36 -14.87
N GLY A 21 -10.62 5.57 -15.11
CA GLY A 21 -11.68 4.67 -14.67
C GLY A 21 -12.36 5.14 -13.39
N SER A 22 -13.29 4.33 -12.89
CA SER A 22 -13.98 4.55 -11.62
C SER A 22 -14.00 3.29 -10.76
N VAL A 23 -14.28 3.46 -9.47
CA VAL A 23 -14.48 2.34 -8.54
C VAL A 23 -15.72 1.52 -8.90
N ASP A 24 -16.68 2.11 -9.62
CA ASP A 24 -17.91 1.45 -10.09
C ASP A 24 -17.69 0.54 -11.31
N GLY A 25 -16.44 0.46 -11.81
CA GLY A 25 -16.05 -0.45 -12.88
C GLY A 25 -15.97 0.18 -14.27
N ASP A 26 -16.07 1.50 -14.37
CA ASP A 26 -15.84 2.17 -15.66
C ASP A 26 -14.38 2.00 -16.08
N GLY A 27 -14.17 1.69 -17.37
CA GLY A 27 -12.84 1.56 -17.93
C GLY A 27 -12.12 2.90 -18.06
N ALA A 28 -10.79 2.86 -18.05
CA ALA A 28 -9.97 4.04 -18.34
C ALA A 28 -10.14 4.46 -19.80
N ALA A 29 -10.02 5.77 -20.06
CA ALA A 29 -9.97 6.30 -21.42
C ALA A 29 -8.74 5.79 -22.19
N ALA A 30 -8.78 5.89 -23.52
CA ALA A 30 -7.62 5.57 -24.34
C ALA A 30 -6.44 6.47 -23.95
N MET A 31 -5.21 5.90 -23.94
CA MET A 31 -4.00 6.56 -23.43
C MET A 31 -3.69 7.90 -24.13
N ARG A 32 -4.19 8.13 -25.35
CA ARG A 32 -4.03 9.41 -26.07
C ARG A 32 -4.80 10.58 -25.44
N TYR A 33 -5.69 10.32 -24.48
CA TYR A 33 -6.50 11.31 -23.76
C TYR A 33 -6.06 11.48 -22.29
N THR A 34 -4.99 10.82 -21.88
CA THR A 34 -4.53 10.86 -20.51
C THR A 34 -3.07 11.25 -20.44
N GLU A 35 -2.69 11.90 -19.34
CA GLU A 35 -1.30 12.19 -19.00
C GLU A 35 -0.92 11.39 -17.76
N ALA A 36 0.35 11.02 -17.64
CA ALA A 36 0.88 10.33 -16.49
C ALA A 36 2.27 10.88 -16.14
N ARG A 37 2.50 11.12 -14.87
CA ARG A 37 3.79 11.54 -14.32
C ARG A 37 4.07 10.82 -13.01
N LEU A 38 5.29 10.85 -12.55
CA LEU A 38 5.64 10.33 -11.23
C LEU A 38 4.99 11.20 -10.14
N SER A 39 4.36 10.56 -9.17
CA SER A 39 3.87 11.25 -7.98
C SER A 39 5.04 11.72 -7.10
N ARG A 40 4.79 12.64 -6.15
CA ARG A 40 5.84 13.12 -5.24
C ARG A 40 6.47 11.99 -4.42
N ILE A 41 5.66 11.04 -3.96
CA ILE A 41 6.16 9.89 -3.18
C ILE A 41 7.03 8.94 -4.03
N SER A 42 6.77 8.83 -5.34
CA SER A 42 7.61 8.03 -6.24
C SER A 42 9.01 8.61 -6.40
N MET A 43 9.15 9.93 -6.32
CA MET A 43 10.46 10.58 -6.36
C MET A 43 11.33 10.19 -5.17
N GLU A 44 10.73 9.92 -4.01
CA GLU A 44 11.45 9.44 -2.83
C GLU A 44 11.96 7.99 -2.99
N MET A 45 11.34 7.19 -3.88
CA MET A 45 11.84 5.87 -4.22
C MET A 45 13.09 5.91 -5.09
N LEU A 46 13.25 6.95 -5.90
CA LEU A 46 14.38 7.16 -6.81
C LEU A 46 15.48 8.03 -6.19
N ALA A 47 15.22 8.65 -5.05
CA ALA A 47 16.17 9.51 -4.39
C ALA A 47 17.47 8.77 -4.09
N ASP A 48 18.59 9.43 -4.37
CA ASP A 48 19.94 8.91 -4.13
C ASP A 48 20.36 7.71 -5.02
N ILE A 49 19.62 7.38 -6.09
CA ILE A 49 19.95 6.29 -7.01
C ILE A 49 21.34 6.46 -7.67
N GLY A 50 21.80 7.70 -7.86
CA GLY A 50 23.13 8.01 -8.40
C GLY A 50 24.27 8.03 -7.37
N LYS A 51 24.00 7.63 -6.10
CA LYS A 51 24.97 7.71 -4.99
C LYS A 51 25.51 6.34 -4.53
N ASP A 52 25.51 5.36 -5.41
CA ASP A 52 25.97 3.99 -5.10
C ASP A 52 25.21 3.33 -3.93
N THR A 53 23.90 3.56 -3.90
CA THR A 53 23.01 3.04 -2.86
C THR A 53 22.42 1.68 -3.19
N VAL A 54 22.47 1.26 -4.44
CA VAL A 54 21.93 -0.01 -4.95
C VAL A 54 22.84 -0.57 -6.04
N ASP A 55 22.80 -1.90 -6.20
CA ASP A 55 23.52 -2.59 -7.26
C ASP A 55 22.83 -2.41 -8.61
N PHE A 56 23.63 -2.37 -9.67
CA PHE A 56 23.19 -2.30 -11.06
C PHE A 56 23.63 -3.53 -11.82
N VAL A 57 22.78 -4.02 -12.70
CA VAL A 57 23.06 -5.12 -13.64
C VAL A 57 22.87 -4.66 -15.08
N PRO A 58 23.56 -5.25 -16.06
CA PRO A 58 23.29 -4.98 -17.46
C PRO A 58 21.83 -5.29 -17.80
N ASN A 59 21.22 -4.48 -18.67
CA ASN A 59 19.93 -4.77 -19.25
C ASN A 59 20.01 -5.93 -20.27
N PHE A 60 18.90 -6.27 -20.92
CA PHE A 60 18.80 -7.42 -21.83
C PHE A 60 19.83 -7.42 -22.97
N ASP A 61 20.19 -6.26 -23.50
CA ASP A 61 21.10 -6.11 -24.65
C ASP A 61 22.49 -5.52 -24.28
N ASP A 62 22.80 -5.42 -23.00
CA ASP A 62 24.04 -4.87 -22.44
C ASP A 62 24.34 -3.41 -22.85
N THR A 63 23.32 -2.67 -23.32
CA THR A 63 23.51 -1.27 -23.73
C THR A 63 23.43 -0.29 -22.57
N GLU A 64 22.66 -0.65 -21.52
CA GLU A 64 22.43 0.17 -20.33
C GLU A 64 22.52 -0.68 -19.05
N LYS A 65 22.44 -0.04 -17.90
CA LYS A 65 22.41 -0.72 -16.60
C LYS A 65 21.13 -0.40 -15.85
N ASP A 66 20.47 -1.44 -15.39
CA ASP A 66 19.25 -1.35 -14.57
C ASP A 66 19.56 -1.55 -13.09
N PRO A 67 18.93 -0.79 -12.18
CA PRO A 67 19.07 -1.04 -10.75
C PRO A 67 18.35 -2.35 -10.38
N VAL A 68 19.00 -3.18 -9.58
CA VAL A 68 18.41 -4.45 -9.08
C VAL A 68 17.19 -4.17 -8.22
N VAL A 69 17.22 -3.10 -7.41
CA VAL A 69 16.13 -2.57 -6.60
C VAL A 69 16.21 -1.05 -6.59
N LEU A 70 15.10 -0.38 -6.27
CA LEU A 70 15.13 1.07 -6.05
C LEU A 70 15.61 1.39 -4.64
N PRO A 71 16.32 2.53 -4.42
CA PRO A 71 16.84 2.93 -3.11
C PRO A 71 15.76 3.06 -2.04
N SER A 72 14.64 3.62 -2.40
CA SER A 72 13.43 3.87 -1.59
C SER A 72 13.69 4.37 -0.17
N ARG A 73 13.47 5.66 0.07
CA ARG A 73 13.62 6.29 1.39
C ARG A 73 12.54 5.89 2.40
N TYR A 74 11.55 5.13 1.99
CA TYR A 74 10.47 4.63 2.84
C TYR A 74 10.14 3.17 2.49
N PRO A 75 9.64 2.38 3.42
CA PRO A 75 9.38 0.94 3.20
C PRO A 75 8.12 0.71 2.37
N ASN A 76 8.19 0.95 1.05
CA ASN A 76 7.07 0.86 0.12
C ASN A 76 6.38 -0.51 0.13
N LEU A 77 7.12 -1.60 0.40
CA LEU A 77 6.55 -2.94 0.51
C LEU A 77 5.42 -3.02 1.55
N LEU A 78 5.59 -2.36 2.71
CA LEU A 78 4.57 -2.31 3.75
C LEU A 78 3.52 -1.24 3.48
N VAL A 79 3.95 -0.08 2.96
CA VAL A 79 3.08 1.08 2.78
C VAL A 79 2.04 0.84 1.70
N ASN A 80 2.42 0.30 0.54
CA ASN A 80 1.50 -0.02 -0.55
C ASN A 80 1.09 -1.51 -0.60
N GLY A 81 1.79 -2.37 0.16
CA GLY A 81 1.55 -3.79 0.08
C GLY A 81 2.01 -4.41 -1.23
N THR A 82 1.78 -5.67 -1.39
CA THR A 82 2.01 -6.41 -2.66
C THR A 82 1.24 -7.71 -2.68
N THR A 83 0.88 -8.15 -3.87
CA THR A 83 0.34 -9.49 -4.11
C THR A 83 1.18 -10.17 -5.18
N GLY A 84 1.43 -11.45 -5.01
CA GLY A 84 2.18 -12.23 -5.98
C GLY A 84 1.88 -13.71 -5.88
N ILE A 85 1.80 -14.37 -7.04
CA ILE A 85 1.57 -15.81 -7.15
C ILE A 85 2.82 -16.41 -7.79
N ALA A 86 3.48 -17.32 -7.06
CA ALA A 86 4.62 -18.07 -7.55
C ALA A 86 4.33 -19.58 -7.49
N VAL A 87 5.20 -20.37 -8.09
CA VAL A 87 5.07 -21.84 -8.01
C VAL A 87 5.36 -22.28 -6.58
N GLY A 88 4.38 -22.92 -5.96
CA GLY A 88 4.50 -23.46 -4.59
C GLY A 88 4.31 -22.45 -3.46
N MET A 89 4.20 -21.14 -3.75
CA MET A 89 3.93 -20.13 -2.73
C MET A 89 3.20 -18.90 -3.31
N ALA A 90 2.55 -18.15 -2.44
CA ALA A 90 1.94 -16.87 -2.77
C ALA A 90 2.19 -15.87 -1.65
N THR A 91 2.19 -14.59 -1.97
CA THR A 91 2.23 -13.50 -0.99
C THR A 91 1.04 -12.58 -1.17
N ASN A 92 0.55 -12.06 -0.06
CA ASN A 92 -0.49 -11.03 -0.04
C ASN A 92 -0.25 -10.14 1.18
N ILE A 93 0.56 -9.10 0.99
CA ILE A 93 0.88 -8.11 2.02
C ILE A 93 -0.07 -6.93 1.83
N PRO A 94 -0.96 -6.65 2.79
CA PRO A 94 -1.86 -5.50 2.70
C PRO A 94 -1.10 -4.18 2.87
N PRO A 95 -1.66 -3.06 2.37
CA PRO A 95 -1.10 -1.74 2.57
C PRO A 95 -1.24 -1.26 4.02
N HIS A 96 -0.35 -0.36 4.45
CA HIS A 96 -0.33 0.21 5.80
C HIS A 96 -0.18 1.72 5.78
N ASN A 97 -0.57 2.35 6.87
CA ASN A 97 -0.44 3.80 7.03
C ASN A 97 1.04 4.21 7.09
N LEU A 98 1.46 5.12 6.21
CA LEU A 98 2.85 5.57 6.10
C LEU A 98 3.39 6.14 7.42
N ARG A 99 2.58 6.92 8.15
CA ARG A 99 2.99 7.51 9.43
C ARG A 99 3.26 6.44 10.48
N GLU A 100 2.37 5.45 10.59
CA GLU A 100 2.52 4.33 11.52
C GLU A 100 3.78 3.51 11.20
N VAL A 101 3.99 3.21 9.92
CA VAL A 101 5.19 2.45 9.49
C VAL A 101 6.47 3.24 9.77
N VAL A 102 6.50 4.55 9.49
CA VAL A 102 7.67 5.40 9.82
C VAL A 102 7.89 5.46 11.33
N GLN A 103 6.84 5.58 12.14
CA GLN A 103 6.96 5.56 13.61
C GLN A 103 7.52 4.23 14.11
N ALA A 104 7.13 3.10 13.50
CA ALA A 104 7.71 1.80 13.81
C ALA A 104 9.20 1.73 13.48
N VAL A 105 9.60 2.26 12.32
CA VAL A 105 11.03 2.35 11.93
C VAL A 105 11.82 3.21 12.94
N VAL A 106 11.28 4.38 13.32
CA VAL A 106 11.91 5.23 14.33
C VAL A 106 12.07 4.48 15.65
N LYS A 107 11.02 3.78 16.12
CA LYS A 107 11.11 2.96 17.35
C LYS A 107 12.20 1.89 17.29
N ILE A 108 12.36 1.25 16.13
CA ILE A 108 13.41 0.24 15.91
C ILE A 108 14.81 0.88 16.01
N ILE A 109 14.97 2.06 15.38
CA ILE A 109 16.23 2.80 15.40
C ILE A 109 16.56 3.25 16.81
N ASP A 110 15.61 3.84 17.53
CA ASP A 110 15.80 4.32 18.90
C ASP A 110 16.23 3.18 19.84
N ASN A 111 15.53 2.05 19.80
CA ASN A 111 15.91 0.88 20.60
C ASN A 111 17.32 0.38 20.27
N ARG A 112 17.69 0.41 18.98
CA ARG A 112 19.01 -0.05 18.55
C ARG A 112 20.13 0.92 18.93
N VAL A 113 19.88 2.24 18.80
CA VAL A 113 20.89 3.27 19.04
C VAL A 113 21.02 3.59 20.52
N GLU A 114 19.90 3.70 21.25
CA GLU A 114 19.90 4.14 22.65
C GLU A 114 20.05 2.98 23.64
N GLU A 115 19.45 1.81 23.32
CA GLU A 115 19.39 0.67 24.24
C GLU A 115 20.23 -0.53 23.78
N ASP A 116 20.85 -0.47 22.59
CA ASP A 116 21.63 -1.55 21.93
C ASP A 116 20.92 -2.91 21.94
N ARG A 117 19.62 -2.90 21.67
CA ARG A 117 18.78 -4.10 21.64
C ARG A 117 17.88 -4.16 20.41
N ASP A 118 17.43 -5.36 20.10
CA ASP A 118 16.41 -5.56 19.09
C ASP A 118 15.01 -5.19 19.61
N THR A 119 14.17 -4.69 18.71
CA THR A 119 12.77 -4.35 18.98
C THR A 119 11.91 -5.61 18.86
N THR A 120 11.04 -5.82 19.81
CA THR A 120 10.09 -6.95 19.78
C THR A 120 8.84 -6.58 18.98
N ILE A 121 8.14 -7.60 18.48
CA ILE A 121 6.87 -7.40 17.79
C ILE A 121 5.81 -6.76 18.71
N ASP A 122 5.86 -7.03 20.00
CA ASP A 122 4.92 -6.46 20.99
C ASP A 122 5.07 -4.95 21.14
N GLU A 123 6.25 -4.39 20.85
CA GLU A 123 6.49 -2.96 20.85
C GLU A 123 5.99 -2.29 19.54
N ILE A 124 5.92 -3.04 18.44
CA ILE A 124 5.46 -2.54 17.14
C ILE A 124 3.93 -2.58 17.01
N LEU A 125 3.28 -3.61 17.54
CA LEU A 125 1.82 -3.79 17.43
C LEU A 125 0.97 -2.59 17.92
N PRO A 126 1.34 -1.85 18.97
CA PRO A 126 0.62 -0.63 19.36
C PRO A 126 0.75 0.52 18.36
N ILE A 127 1.82 0.51 17.55
CA ILE A 127 2.12 1.54 16.55
C ILE A 127 1.44 1.19 15.22
N VAL A 128 1.71 -0.01 14.68
CA VAL A 128 1.09 -0.54 13.46
C VAL A 128 0.01 -1.52 13.86
N LYS A 129 -1.20 -1.02 14.04
CA LYS A 129 -2.31 -1.80 14.60
C LYS A 129 -2.98 -2.73 13.59
N ALA A 130 -3.09 -2.26 12.35
CA ALA A 130 -3.82 -2.97 11.29
C ALA A 130 -3.43 -2.39 9.90
N PRO A 131 -3.78 -3.09 8.81
CA PRO A 131 -3.72 -2.54 7.47
C PRO A 131 -4.53 -1.25 7.31
N ASP A 132 -4.11 -0.40 6.37
CA ASP A 132 -4.78 0.82 5.98
C ASP A 132 -5.13 0.75 4.49
N PHE A 133 -6.38 0.43 4.19
CA PHE A 133 -6.83 0.16 2.83
C PHE A 133 -7.21 1.44 2.09
N PRO A 134 -6.92 1.56 0.78
CA PRO A 134 -7.27 2.75 -0.01
C PRO A 134 -8.78 2.99 -0.11
N THR A 135 -9.59 1.95 -0.04
CA THR A 135 -11.06 2.03 -0.08
C THR A 135 -11.71 2.10 1.29
N GLY A 136 -10.91 2.14 2.37
CA GLY A 136 -11.40 2.17 3.75
C GLY A 136 -11.97 0.84 4.21
N GLY A 137 -13.09 0.90 4.92
CA GLY A 137 -13.77 -0.24 5.51
C GLY A 137 -13.46 -0.47 6.98
N LEU A 138 -14.24 -1.33 7.60
CA LEU A 138 -14.11 -1.68 9.02
C LEU A 138 -13.46 -3.05 9.16
N ILE A 139 -12.30 -3.12 9.81
CA ILE A 139 -11.66 -4.38 10.19
C ILE A 139 -12.38 -4.95 11.40
N LEU A 140 -12.85 -6.20 11.29
CA LEU A 140 -13.64 -6.87 12.32
C LEU A 140 -12.72 -7.66 13.27
N GLY A 141 -12.27 -7.00 14.32
CA GLY A 141 -11.38 -7.54 15.34
C GLY A 141 -9.89 -7.48 14.95
N THR A 142 -9.00 -7.50 15.94
CA THR A 142 -7.54 -7.33 15.79
C THR A 142 -6.78 -8.64 15.67
N ARG A 143 -7.35 -9.76 16.15
CA ARG A 143 -6.67 -11.05 16.25
C ARG A 143 -6.02 -11.51 14.94
N GLY A 144 -6.74 -11.33 13.79
CA GLY A 144 -6.20 -11.75 12.50
C GLY A 144 -5.00 -10.90 12.04
N CYS A 145 -4.98 -9.60 12.39
CA CYS A 145 -3.85 -8.71 12.13
C CYS A 145 -2.64 -9.12 13.00
N GLU A 146 -2.86 -9.30 14.30
CA GLU A 146 -1.81 -9.72 15.23
C GLU A 146 -1.19 -11.07 14.83
N GLU A 147 -2.02 -12.05 14.45
CA GLU A 147 -1.57 -13.34 13.97
C GLU A 147 -0.74 -13.19 12.68
N ALA A 148 -1.18 -12.36 11.73
CA ALA A 148 -0.45 -12.09 10.50
C ALA A 148 0.93 -11.47 10.79
N TYR A 149 1.00 -10.50 11.68
CA TYR A 149 2.26 -9.82 12.02
C TYR A 149 3.23 -10.72 12.80
N ARG A 150 2.73 -11.63 13.66
CA ARG A 150 3.57 -12.55 14.43
C ARG A 150 4.06 -13.74 13.62
N THR A 151 3.23 -14.27 12.73
CA THR A 151 3.48 -15.56 12.08
C THR A 151 3.67 -15.46 10.57
N GLY A 152 3.39 -14.30 9.98
CA GLY A 152 3.33 -14.11 8.54
C GLY A 152 2.04 -14.66 7.91
N ARG A 153 1.07 -15.13 8.71
CA ARG A 153 -0.22 -15.64 8.23
C ARG A 153 -1.35 -15.19 9.15
N GLY A 154 -2.43 -14.66 8.58
CA GLY A 154 -3.61 -14.25 9.33
C GLY A 154 -4.81 -14.06 8.41
N LYS A 155 -6.00 -14.06 9.00
CA LYS A 155 -7.27 -13.80 8.29
C LYS A 155 -7.85 -12.48 8.79
N ILE A 156 -7.86 -11.49 7.92
CA ILE A 156 -8.40 -10.17 8.20
C ILE A 156 -9.78 -10.07 7.55
N ARG A 157 -10.80 -9.81 8.35
CA ARG A 157 -12.17 -9.60 7.85
C ARG A 157 -12.45 -8.12 7.76
N VAL A 158 -12.87 -7.67 6.58
CA VAL A 158 -13.22 -6.28 6.31
C VAL A 158 -14.69 -6.19 5.94
N ARG A 159 -15.37 -5.16 6.42
CA ARG A 159 -16.76 -4.87 6.13
C ARG A 159 -16.88 -3.46 5.58
N ALA A 160 -17.78 -3.25 4.61
CA ALA A 160 -18.14 -1.94 4.09
C ALA A 160 -18.71 -1.04 5.21
N VAL A 161 -18.51 0.26 5.07
CA VAL A 161 -19.24 1.27 5.84
C VAL A 161 -20.48 1.64 5.05
N THR A 162 -21.67 1.42 5.65
CA THR A 162 -22.95 1.63 4.97
C THR A 162 -23.91 2.44 5.82
N ASN A 163 -24.71 3.28 5.17
CA ASN A 163 -25.84 4.00 5.73
C ASN A 163 -27.13 3.61 5.02
N ILE A 164 -28.26 3.63 5.77
CA ILE A 164 -29.60 3.44 5.22
C ILE A 164 -30.32 4.78 5.27
N GLU A 165 -30.75 5.26 4.13
CA GLU A 165 -31.50 6.50 3.99
C GLU A 165 -32.90 6.22 3.45
N THR A 166 -33.88 6.96 3.95
CA THR A 166 -35.26 6.90 3.45
C THR A 166 -35.48 8.02 2.43
N LEU A 167 -35.88 7.64 1.22
CA LEU A 167 -36.18 8.55 0.14
C LEU A 167 -37.57 9.22 0.36
N PRO A 168 -37.83 10.38 -0.26
CA PRO A 168 -39.11 11.07 -0.15
C PRO A 168 -40.34 10.24 -0.58
N ASN A 169 -40.12 9.22 -1.41
CA ASN A 169 -41.15 8.30 -1.88
C ASN A 169 -41.43 7.12 -0.90
N GLY A 170 -40.82 7.14 0.28
CA GLY A 170 -40.97 6.09 1.30
C GLY A 170 -40.13 4.83 1.06
N LYS A 171 -39.31 4.78 0.01
CA LYS A 171 -38.35 3.70 -0.22
C LYS A 171 -37.05 3.94 0.53
N SER A 172 -36.38 2.88 0.93
CA SER A 172 -35.05 2.97 1.52
C SER A 172 -33.98 2.65 0.48
N GLN A 173 -32.83 3.34 0.62
CA GLN A 173 -31.61 3.04 -0.14
C GLN A 173 -30.46 2.74 0.83
N ILE A 174 -29.53 1.88 0.40
CA ILE A 174 -28.30 1.58 1.12
C ILE A 174 -27.17 2.31 0.40
N ILE A 175 -26.46 3.16 1.13
CA ILE A 175 -25.31 3.90 0.61
C ILE A 175 -24.05 3.29 1.24
N ALA A 176 -23.16 2.75 0.43
CA ALA A 176 -21.83 2.31 0.86
C ALA A 176 -20.84 3.47 0.64
N THR A 177 -20.25 3.97 1.72
CA THR A 177 -19.27 5.06 1.68
C THR A 177 -17.82 4.54 1.66
N GLU A 178 -17.60 3.33 2.17
CA GLU A 178 -16.32 2.63 2.12
C GLU A 178 -16.54 1.17 1.75
N LEU A 179 -15.61 0.61 0.97
CA LEU A 179 -15.70 -0.75 0.44
C LEU A 179 -14.53 -1.61 0.91
N PRO A 180 -14.73 -2.91 1.15
CA PRO A 180 -13.62 -3.83 1.36
C PRO A 180 -12.65 -3.78 0.18
N TYR A 181 -11.35 -3.78 0.47
CA TYR A 181 -10.29 -3.77 -0.53
C TYR A 181 -10.03 -5.20 -1.02
N MET A 182 -10.11 -5.41 -2.35
CA MET A 182 -9.92 -6.68 -3.11
C MET A 182 -10.80 -7.85 -2.69
#